data_adc270e37230ffaae6595b5ed20f2874
#
_entry.id   adc270e37230ffaae6595b5ed20f2874
#
_cell.length_a   1.000
_cell.length_b   1.000
_cell.length_c   1.000
_cell.angle_alpha   90.00
_cell.angle_beta   90.00
_cell.angle_gamma   90.00
#
_symmetry.space_group_name_H-M   'P 1'
#
loop_
_entity.id
_entity.type
_entity.pdbx_description
1 polymer ?
#
loop_
_entity_poly.entity_id
_entity_poly.type
_entity_poly.pdbx_seq_one_letter_code
_entity_poly.pdbx_strand_id
1 'polypeptide(L)'
;TIPMLPEVLSNDLCSLRPHEDRFAFSAVFEMTSEAEVVGRWFGRTVIHSDRRFAYEEAQERLETGEGDRAEELKVLGELATKLRNKRFKRGGIDFNTEEVRFQLDEAGKPLRVVIKRMKEANKLIEDFMLLANVEVARFLAKVHPEKQTPTRTAVYRVHDRPDPEKLKQLRVFVRRFGHEMPKPTPGNAESLLRDLITATAGTPEEGTVKTMAIRTMAKAEYNTENIGHYGLAFPYYTHFTSPIRRYPDVMVHRLLQRYLDGKGSADEGPLGGKCHHSSTMEKRAAEAERASIKYKQVEFLSTRIGETFKGLVNGVIGRGLFVELDDNKCEGFVPKESFPWDQWAFDEDRVLFEGLRSGTKIGLGDPITIRVVAADLAKRQLEFEWLEDDKQAV
;
A
#
# COMPACT_ATOMS: atom_id res chain seq x y z
N THR A 1 3.89 4.16 -18.87
CA THR A 1 2.52 3.91 -18.33
C THR A 1 1.53 3.98 -19.49
N ILE A 2 0.65 2.99 -19.60
CA ILE A 2 -0.41 2.96 -20.60
C ILE A 2 -1.66 3.57 -19.95
N PRO A 3 -2.27 4.63 -20.52
CA PRO A 3 -3.48 5.24 -19.99
C PRO A 3 -4.66 4.25 -20.00
N MET A 4 -5.50 4.28 -18.97
CA MET A 4 -6.74 3.47 -18.90
C MET A 4 -7.83 3.98 -19.84
N LEU A 5 -7.82 5.25 -20.14
CA LEU A 5 -8.67 5.92 -21.12
C LEU A 5 -7.80 6.51 -22.24
N PRO A 6 -8.34 6.72 -23.46
CA PRO A 6 -7.64 7.47 -24.48
C PRO A 6 -7.10 8.82 -23.95
N GLU A 7 -5.92 9.24 -24.41
CA GLU A 7 -5.25 10.42 -23.87
C GLU A 7 -6.08 11.70 -24.00
N VAL A 8 -6.88 11.84 -25.07
CA VAL A 8 -7.83 12.95 -25.24
C VAL A 8 -8.84 13.04 -24.09
N LEU A 9 -9.17 11.91 -23.43
CA LEU A 9 -10.02 11.91 -22.24
C LEU A 9 -9.19 12.11 -20.98
N SER A 10 -8.17 11.27 -20.77
CA SER A 10 -7.43 11.25 -19.50
C SER A 10 -6.57 12.49 -19.27
N ASN A 11 -5.96 13.03 -20.32
CA ASN A 11 -5.01 14.15 -20.23
C ASN A 11 -5.61 15.49 -20.63
N ASP A 12 -6.79 15.50 -21.27
CA ASP A 12 -7.48 16.71 -21.71
C ASP A 12 -8.88 16.85 -21.08
N LEU A 13 -9.92 16.26 -21.67
CA LEU A 13 -11.31 16.53 -21.32
C LEU A 13 -11.67 16.21 -19.85
N CYS A 14 -11.08 15.16 -19.28
CA CYS A 14 -11.30 14.76 -17.88
C CYS A 14 -10.22 15.30 -16.93
N SER A 15 -9.19 15.99 -17.42
CA SER A 15 -8.13 16.56 -16.59
C SER A 15 -8.58 17.88 -15.98
N LEU A 16 -8.41 18.04 -14.68
CA LEU A 16 -8.70 19.28 -13.95
C LEU A 16 -7.50 20.24 -14.07
N ARG A 17 -7.27 20.74 -15.30
CA ARG A 17 -6.15 21.63 -15.58
C ARG A 17 -6.36 23.01 -14.96
N PRO A 18 -5.28 23.69 -14.53
CA PRO A 18 -5.39 25.04 -13.98
C PRO A 18 -5.73 26.08 -15.06
N HIS A 19 -6.33 27.19 -14.63
CA HIS A 19 -6.64 28.38 -15.41
C HIS A 19 -7.65 28.18 -16.55
N GLU A 20 -8.51 27.18 -16.40
CA GLU A 20 -9.62 26.93 -17.33
C GLU A 20 -10.80 26.27 -16.60
N ASP A 21 -12.01 26.49 -17.11
CA ASP A 21 -13.22 25.91 -16.58
C ASP A 21 -13.29 24.42 -16.93
N ARG A 22 -13.53 23.58 -15.93
CA ARG A 22 -13.61 22.12 -16.08
C ARG A 22 -14.83 21.54 -15.41
N PHE A 23 -15.50 20.61 -16.09
CA PHE A 23 -16.54 19.82 -15.46
C PHE A 23 -15.95 18.87 -14.43
N ALA A 24 -16.56 18.84 -13.26
CA ALA A 24 -16.17 17.96 -12.18
C ALA A 24 -17.38 17.30 -11.51
N PHE A 25 -17.14 16.22 -10.81
CA PHE A 25 -18.07 15.68 -9.81
C PHE A 25 -17.46 15.97 -8.43
N SER A 26 -18.11 16.84 -7.67
CA SER A 26 -17.54 17.38 -6.44
C SER A 26 -18.17 16.76 -5.20
N ALA A 27 -17.33 16.56 -4.20
CA ALA A 27 -17.71 16.33 -2.81
C ALA A 27 -17.27 17.55 -1.99
N VAL A 28 -18.22 18.29 -1.45
CA VAL A 28 -17.97 19.53 -0.71
C VAL A 28 -18.27 19.26 0.76
N PHE A 29 -17.35 19.65 1.63
CA PHE A 29 -17.46 19.47 3.07
C PHE A 29 -17.31 20.80 3.80
N GLU A 30 -18.23 21.08 4.70
CA GLU A 30 -18.07 22.08 5.73
C GLU A 30 -17.47 21.40 6.96
N MET A 31 -16.33 21.91 7.41
CA MET A 31 -15.56 21.27 8.48
C MET A 31 -15.26 22.26 9.61
N THR A 32 -15.29 21.77 10.84
CA THR A 32 -14.78 22.52 11.99
C THR A 32 -13.25 22.48 12.02
N SER A 33 -12.64 23.37 12.82
CA SER A 33 -11.19 23.33 13.10
C SER A 33 -10.73 21.99 13.69
N GLU A 34 -11.64 21.23 14.34
CA GLU A 34 -11.36 19.90 14.86
C GLU A 34 -11.54 18.78 13.82
N ALA A 35 -11.63 19.13 12.53
CA ALA A 35 -11.85 18.20 11.43
C ALA A 35 -13.12 17.32 11.60
N GLU A 36 -14.22 17.92 12.11
CA GLU A 36 -15.55 17.32 12.10
C GLU A 36 -16.32 17.83 10.88
N VAL A 37 -16.95 16.93 10.14
CA VAL A 37 -17.81 17.27 9.01
C VAL A 37 -19.19 17.66 9.54
N VAL A 38 -19.54 18.94 9.43
CA VAL A 38 -20.83 19.49 9.88
C VAL A 38 -21.81 19.68 8.72
N GLY A 39 -21.29 19.82 7.49
CA GLY A 39 -22.09 19.92 6.27
C GLY A 39 -21.46 19.14 5.13
N ARG A 40 -22.30 18.62 4.23
CA ARG A 40 -21.83 17.89 3.04
C ARG A 40 -22.75 18.09 1.85
N TRP A 41 -22.16 18.21 0.69
CA TRP A 41 -22.89 18.28 -0.57
C TRP A 41 -22.15 17.50 -1.66
N PHE A 42 -22.89 16.86 -2.56
CA PHE A 42 -22.35 16.12 -3.69
C PHE A 42 -23.08 16.54 -4.96
N GLY A 43 -22.36 16.70 -6.06
CA GLY A 43 -22.98 17.03 -7.33
C GLY A 43 -22.00 17.35 -8.45
N ARG A 44 -22.57 17.60 -9.63
CA ARG A 44 -21.83 18.06 -10.77
C ARG A 44 -21.56 19.56 -10.65
N THR A 45 -20.35 19.94 -10.95
CA THR A 45 -19.88 21.33 -10.87
C THR A 45 -19.09 21.71 -12.11
N VAL A 46 -18.94 23.02 -12.29
CA VAL A 46 -17.85 23.59 -13.08
C VAL A 46 -16.86 24.16 -12.08
N ILE A 47 -15.61 23.79 -12.19
CA ILE A 47 -14.53 24.34 -11.37
C ILE A 47 -13.55 25.10 -12.21
N HIS A 48 -12.95 26.14 -11.62
CA HIS A 48 -11.81 26.88 -12.17
C HIS A 48 -10.66 26.72 -11.18
N SER A 49 -9.58 26.04 -11.57
CA SER A 49 -8.42 25.83 -10.69
C SER A 49 -7.45 26.98 -10.85
N ASP A 50 -7.23 27.76 -9.80
CA ASP A 50 -6.30 28.90 -9.81
C ASP A 50 -4.83 28.47 -9.78
N ARG A 51 -4.53 27.30 -9.18
CA ARG A 51 -3.18 26.88 -8.94
C ARG A 51 -3.06 25.34 -8.91
N ARG A 52 -2.11 24.80 -9.65
CA ARG A 52 -1.66 23.42 -9.57
C ARG A 52 -0.30 23.36 -8.87
N PHE A 53 -0.17 22.48 -7.89
CA PHE A 53 1.09 22.20 -7.20
C PHE A 53 1.67 20.85 -7.63
N ALA A 54 2.99 20.78 -7.77
CA ALA A 54 3.72 19.52 -7.61
C ALA A 54 3.83 19.17 -6.12
N TYR A 55 3.98 17.90 -5.79
CA TYR A 55 4.08 17.49 -4.38
C TYR A 55 5.28 18.13 -3.67
N GLU A 56 6.38 18.29 -4.38
CA GLU A 56 7.61 18.91 -3.86
C GLU A 56 7.39 20.37 -3.50
N GLU A 57 6.69 21.12 -4.35
CA GLU A 57 6.35 22.53 -4.08
C GLU A 57 5.39 22.65 -2.89
N ALA A 58 4.33 21.83 -2.84
CA ALA A 58 3.38 21.85 -1.72
C ALA A 58 4.08 21.48 -0.41
N GLN A 59 5.02 20.52 -0.45
CA GLN A 59 5.80 20.13 0.72
C GLN A 59 6.67 21.28 1.23
N GLU A 60 7.35 22.00 0.33
CA GLU A 60 8.15 23.16 0.69
C GLU A 60 7.32 24.23 1.43
N ARG A 61 6.10 24.54 0.92
CA ARG A 61 5.20 25.50 1.57
C ARG A 61 4.69 25.03 2.93
N LEU A 62 4.45 23.74 3.08
CA LEU A 62 4.07 23.16 4.38
C LEU A 62 5.22 23.22 5.40
N GLU A 63 6.47 23.08 4.95
CA GLU A 63 7.66 23.11 5.82
C GLU A 63 8.09 24.53 6.16
N THR A 64 8.05 25.45 5.20
CA THR A 64 8.52 26.84 5.39
C THR A 64 7.43 27.79 5.87
N GLY A 65 6.19 27.52 5.52
CA GLY A 65 5.06 28.45 5.73
C GLY A 65 5.09 29.65 4.80
N GLU A 66 5.93 29.64 3.76
CA GLU A 66 6.14 30.75 2.83
C GLU A 66 5.69 30.41 1.40
N GLY A 67 5.37 31.46 0.62
CA GLY A 67 4.99 31.34 -0.78
C GLY A 67 3.48 31.44 -1.01
N ASP A 68 3.08 31.29 -2.28
CA ASP A 68 1.67 31.36 -2.67
C ASP A 68 0.86 30.21 -2.06
N ARG A 69 -0.33 30.55 -1.54
CA ARG A 69 -1.26 29.60 -0.90
C ARG A 69 -0.71 28.84 0.31
N ALA A 70 0.35 29.35 0.96
CA ALA A 70 0.97 28.69 2.12
C ALA A 70 0.00 28.59 3.31
N GLU A 71 -0.80 29.63 3.57
CA GLU A 71 -1.80 29.64 4.64
C GLU A 71 -2.90 28.60 4.42
N GLU A 72 -3.43 28.49 3.20
CA GLU A 72 -4.44 27.49 2.85
C GLU A 72 -3.88 26.08 2.98
N LEU A 73 -2.64 25.84 2.51
CA LEU A 73 -1.97 24.54 2.64
C LEU A 73 -1.73 24.18 4.11
N LYS A 74 -1.38 25.15 4.95
CA LYS A 74 -1.21 24.95 6.40
C LYS A 74 -2.51 24.51 7.05
N VAL A 75 -3.62 25.22 6.80
CA VAL A 75 -4.95 24.87 7.33
C VAL A 75 -5.34 23.45 6.88
N LEU A 76 -5.16 23.12 5.59
CA LEU A 76 -5.43 21.79 5.07
C LEU A 76 -4.54 20.72 5.72
N GLY A 77 -3.25 21.00 5.92
CA GLY A 77 -2.30 20.12 6.60
C GLY A 77 -2.68 19.81 8.04
N GLU A 78 -3.14 20.82 8.79
CA GLU A 78 -3.63 20.65 10.16
C GLU A 78 -4.91 19.79 10.21
N LEU A 79 -5.87 20.04 9.32
CA LEU A 79 -7.09 19.22 9.20
C LEU A 79 -6.77 17.78 8.80
N ALA A 80 -5.91 17.57 7.81
CA ALA A 80 -5.47 16.24 7.38
C ALA A 80 -4.81 15.46 8.53
N THR A 81 -3.93 16.11 9.29
CA THR A 81 -3.29 15.50 10.47
C THR A 81 -4.32 15.09 11.53
N LYS A 82 -5.35 15.93 11.78
CA LYS A 82 -6.44 15.59 12.70
C LYS A 82 -7.28 14.40 12.18
N LEU A 83 -7.59 14.36 10.88
CA LEU A 83 -8.30 13.23 10.26
C LEU A 83 -7.51 11.93 10.41
N ARG A 84 -6.21 11.96 10.11
CA ARG A 84 -5.29 10.83 10.22
C ARG A 84 -5.21 10.32 11.66
N ASN A 85 -5.04 11.21 12.62
CA ASN A 85 -4.99 10.85 14.05
C ASN A 85 -6.29 10.21 14.53
N LYS A 86 -7.46 10.71 14.08
CA LYS A 86 -8.75 10.09 14.36
C LYS A 86 -8.85 8.69 13.76
N ARG A 87 -8.36 8.48 12.54
CA ARG A 87 -8.32 7.17 11.89
C ARG A 87 -7.46 6.17 12.68
N PHE A 88 -6.26 6.56 13.08
CA PHE A 88 -5.38 5.70 13.88
C PHE A 88 -5.94 5.39 15.26
N LYS A 89 -6.57 6.35 15.92
CA LYS A 89 -7.26 6.11 17.20
C LYS A 89 -8.42 5.10 17.08
N ARG A 90 -9.07 5.02 15.92
CA ARG A 90 -10.12 4.03 15.62
C ARG A 90 -9.58 2.65 15.26
N GLY A 91 -8.27 2.48 15.12
CA GLY A 91 -7.63 1.19 14.78
C GLY A 91 -7.08 1.10 13.37
N GLY A 92 -7.05 2.18 12.59
CA GLY A 92 -6.39 2.23 11.29
C GLY A 92 -4.91 1.90 11.42
N ILE A 93 -4.39 1.14 10.45
CA ILE A 93 -3.00 0.69 10.44
C ILE A 93 -2.22 1.53 9.42
N ASP A 94 -1.04 1.99 9.81
CA ASP A 94 -0.12 2.68 8.90
C ASP A 94 0.88 1.68 8.30
N PHE A 95 0.66 1.35 7.04
CA PHE A 95 1.58 0.53 6.25
C PHE A 95 2.38 1.42 5.27
N ASN A 96 3.01 2.46 5.78
CA ASN A 96 3.93 3.25 4.94
C ASN A 96 5.03 2.33 4.41
N THR A 97 4.94 1.99 3.13
CA THR A 97 5.95 1.24 2.40
C THR A 97 6.74 2.19 1.50
N GLU A 98 8.04 1.97 1.41
CA GLU A 98 8.90 2.67 0.46
C GLU A 98 8.56 2.18 -0.96
N GLU A 99 8.36 3.11 -1.89
CA GLU A 99 8.11 2.78 -3.30
C GLU A 99 9.42 2.83 -4.08
N VAL A 100 9.81 1.70 -4.64
CA VAL A 100 11.00 1.57 -5.48
C VAL A 100 10.67 2.03 -6.90
N ARG A 101 11.41 3.00 -7.41
CA ARG A 101 11.33 3.47 -8.79
C ARG A 101 12.69 3.43 -9.45
N PHE A 102 12.71 3.26 -10.77
CA PHE A 102 13.92 3.34 -11.56
C PHE A 102 13.96 4.66 -12.33
N GLN A 103 15.08 5.36 -12.25
CA GLN A 103 15.39 6.39 -13.22
C GLN A 103 15.91 5.70 -14.47
N LEU A 104 15.27 5.96 -15.60
CA LEU A 104 15.59 5.35 -16.88
C LEU A 104 16.34 6.36 -17.76
N ASP A 105 17.20 5.85 -18.66
CA ASP A 105 17.76 6.62 -19.77
C ASP A 105 16.76 6.76 -20.92
N GLU A 106 17.15 7.42 -22.01
CA GLU A 106 16.32 7.62 -23.21
C GLU A 106 15.95 6.30 -23.90
N ALA A 107 16.76 5.25 -23.75
CA ALA A 107 16.50 3.90 -24.25
C ALA A 107 15.65 3.05 -23.29
N GLY A 108 15.25 3.60 -22.13
CA GLY A 108 14.46 2.91 -21.11
C GLY A 108 15.27 1.96 -20.24
N LYS A 109 16.60 2.04 -20.23
CA LYS A 109 17.46 1.24 -19.34
C LYS A 109 17.53 1.87 -17.94
N PRO A 110 17.58 1.08 -16.87
CA PRO A 110 17.67 1.58 -15.50
C PRO A 110 19.07 2.13 -15.20
N LEU A 111 19.15 3.42 -14.87
CA LEU A 111 20.39 4.09 -14.46
C LEU A 111 20.62 3.96 -12.97
N ARG A 112 19.59 4.22 -12.18
CA ARG A 112 19.63 4.12 -10.72
C ARG A 112 18.27 3.83 -10.12
N VAL A 113 18.28 3.31 -8.90
CA VAL A 113 17.09 3.15 -8.08
C VAL A 113 16.81 4.43 -7.29
N VAL A 114 15.55 4.83 -7.24
CA VAL A 114 15.06 5.96 -6.45
C VAL A 114 14.01 5.45 -5.49
N ILE A 115 14.26 5.60 -4.20
CA ILE A 115 13.28 5.25 -3.16
C ILE A 115 12.41 6.47 -2.90
N LYS A 116 11.13 6.37 -3.27
CA LYS A 116 10.15 7.42 -3.03
C LYS A 116 9.49 7.20 -1.67
N ARG A 117 9.63 8.19 -0.79
CA ARG A 117 8.95 8.23 0.52
C ARG A 117 7.74 9.16 0.45
N MET A 118 6.66 8.78 1.10
CA MET A 118 5.49 9.64 1.26
C MET A 118 5.81 10.76 2.26
N LYS A 119 5.64 12.01 1.81
CA LYS A 119 5.77 13.22 2.63
C LYS A 119 4.41 13.75 3.08
N GLU A 120 4.37 14.78 3.92
CA GLU A 120 3.12 15.34 4.45
C GLU A 120 2.18 15.86 3.36
N ALA A 121 2.70 16.45 2.28
CA ALA A 121 1.88 16.87 1.15
C ALA A 121 1.15 15.68 0.46
N ASN A 122 1.79 14.51 0.39
CA ASN A 122 1.15 13.29 -0.13
C ASN A 122 0.07 12.78 0.82
N LYS A 123 0.36 12.75 2.13
CA LYS A 123 -0.58 12.32 3.18
C LYS A 123 -1.79 13.25 3.29
N LEU A 124 -1.59 14.57 3.11
CA LEU A 124 -2.67 15.56 3.08
C LEU A 124 -3.72 15.17 2.02
N ILE A 125 -3.28 14.93 0.80
CA ILE A 125 -4.19 14.52 -0.28
C ILE A 125 -4.84 13.17 0.03
N GLU A 126 -4.06 12.18 0.52
CA GLU A 126 -4.59 10.88 0.93
C GLU A 126 -5.72 11.02 1.96
N ASP A 127 -5.52 11.80 3.03
CA ASP A 127 -6.51 11.93 4.10
C ASP A 127 -7.82 12.57 3.61
N PHE A 128 -7.76 13.57 2.73
CA PHE A 128 -8.97 14.14 2.11
C PHE A 128 -9.62 13.22 1.08
N MET A 129 -8.83 12.45 0.32
CA MET A 129 -9.37 11.40 -0.55
C MET A 129 -10.09 10.32 0.27
N LEU A 130 -9.53 9.90 1.40
CA LEU A 130 -10.16 8.95 2.32
C LEU A 130 -11.46 9.52 2.89
N LEU A 131 -11.47 10.79 3.31
CA LEU A 131 -12.67 11.47 3.77
C LEU A 131 -13.77 11.44 2.70
N ALA A 132 -13.47 11.86 1.48
CA ALA A 132 -14.42 11.86 0.37
C ALA A 132 -14.98 10.45 0.10
N ASN A 133 -14.12 9.45 0.05
CA ASN A 133 -14.50 8.06 -0.17
C ASN A 133 -15.45 7.53 0.93
N VAL A 134 -15.18 7.83 2.19
CA VAL A 134 -16.04 7.44 3.33
C VAL A 134 -17.38 8.11 3.28
N GLU A 135 -17.42 9.43 3.07
CA GLU A 135 -18.67 10.19 3.07
C GLU A 135 -19.57 9.85 1.87
N VAL A 136 -18.95 9.60 0.69
CA VAL A 136 -19.68 9.09 -0.47
C VAL A 136 -20.24 7.69 -0.21
N ALA A 137 -19.46 6.78 0.40
CA ALA A 137 -19.93 5.44 0.74
C ALA A 137 -21.15 5.48 1.66
N ARG A 138 -21.12 6.32 2.70
CA ARG A 138 -22.23 6.52 3.63
C ARG A 138 -23.47 7.09 2.94
N PHE A 139 -23.30 8.07 2.07
CA PHE A 139 -24.40 8.66 1.31
C PHE A 139 -25.05 7.64 0.38
N LEU A 140 -24.26 6.87 -0.36
CA LEU A 140 -24.77 5.83 -1.26
C LEU A 140 -25.56 4.76 -0.51
N ALA A 141 -25.00 4.29 0.61
CA ALA A 141 -25.62 3.29 1.47
C ALA A 141 -26.95 3.78 2.07
N LYS A 142 -27.15 5.08 2.20
CA LYS A 142 -28.26 5.68 2.96
C LYS A 142 -28.43 4.95 4.29
N VAL A 143 -27.39 4.96 5.11
CA VAL A 143 -27.30 4.20 6.37
C VAL A 143 -28.50 4.50 7.26
N HIS A 144 -29.19 3.46 7.73
CA HIS A 144 -30.31 3.60 8.66
C HIS A 144 -29.81 4.15 10.01
N PRO A 145 -30.37 5.25 10.54
CA PRO A 145 -29.83 5.92 11.71
C PRO A 145 -29.67 5.02 12.94
N GLU A 146 -30.66 4.19 13.22
CA GLU A 146 -30.67 3.32 14.41
C GLU A 146 -29.97 1.98 14.17
N LYS A 147 -30.24 1.33 13.02
CA LYS A 147 -29.72 -0.01 12.72
C LYS A 147 -28.30 0.00 12.17
N GLN A 148 -27.81 1.16 11.76
CA GLN A 148 -26.49 1.34 11.12
C GLN A 148 -26.27 0.41 9.91
N THR A 149 -27.36 0.02 9.23
CA THR A 149 -27.34 -0.89 8.05
C THR A 149 -27.59 -0.11 6.75
N PRO A 150 -27.02 -0.56 5.61
CA PRO A 150 -27.31 0.03 4.31
C PRO A 150 -28.78 -0.19 3.94
N THR A 151 -29.40 0.82 3.32
CA THR A 151 -30.77 0.73 2.78
C THR A 151 -30.83 0.84 1.26
N ARG A 152 -29.69 1.04 0.60
CA ARG A 152 -29.53 1.11 -0.85
C ARG A 152 -28.32 0.30 -1.29
N THR A 153 -28.39 -0.25 -2.50
CA THR A 153 -27.24 -0.91 -3.14
C THR A 153 -26.12 0.09 -3.39
N ALA A 154 -24.92 -0.27 -2.99
CA ALA A 154 -23.72 0.52 -3.26
C ALA A 154 -22.57 -0.41 -3.67
N VAL A 155 -21.50 0.18 -4.21
CA VAL A 155 -20.24 -0.49 -4.46
C VAL A 155 -19.27 -0.07 -3.37
N TYR A 156 -18.77 -1.05 -2.64
CA TYR A 156 -17.82 -0.83 -1.55
C TYR A 156 -16.43 -1.33 -1.94
N ARG A 157 -15.42 -0.75 -1.32
CA ARG A 157 -14.09 -1.33 -1.23
C ARG A 157 -13.98 -1.96 0.15
N VAL A 158 -14.06 -3.27 0.20
CA VAL A 158 -14.06 -4.02 1.45
C VAL A 158 -12.70 -4.65 1.72
N HIS A 159 -12.40 -4.83 2.99
CA HIS A 159 -11.17 -5.47 3.44
C HIS A 159 -11.47 -6.27 4.70
N ASP A 160 -11.41 -7.58 4.58
CA ASP A 160 -11.74 -8.49 5.66
C ASP A 160 -10.63 -8.53 6.74
N ARG A 161 -10.96 -9.12 7.86
CA ARG A 161 -10.06 -9.33 8.99
C ARG A 161 -8.89 -10.23 8.60
N PRO A 162 -7.75 -10.14 9.30
CA PRO A 162 -6.62 -11.04 9.10
C PRO A 162 -7.01 -12.50 9.34
N ASP A 163 -6.36 -13.39 8.60
CA ASP A 163 -6.49 -14.84 8.77
C ASP A 163 -5.96 -15.26 10.17
N PRO A 164 -6.78 -15.90 11.03
CA PRO A 164 -6.38 -16.32 12.37
C PRO A 164 -5.16 -17.25 12.40
N GLU A 165 -5.03 -18.15 11.40
CA GLU A 165 -3.88 -19.06 11.35
C GLU A 165 -2.59 -18.30 11.00
N LYS A 166 -2.66 -17.37 10.09
CA LYS A 166 -1.51 -16.51 9.77
C LYS A 166 -1.14 -15.61 10.95
N LEU A 167 -2.10 -15.12 11.74
CA LEU A 167 -1.82 -14.38 12.96
C LEU A 167 -1.10 -15.26 14.01
N LYS A 168 -1.41 -16.55 14.10
CA LYS A 168 -0.67 -17.48 14.96
C LYS A 168 0.78 -17.64 14.50
N GLN A 169 1.00 -17.75 13.18
CA GLN A 169 2.35 -17.80 12.61
C GLN A 169 3.13 -16.51 12.89
N LEU A 170 2.49 -15.35 12.70
CA LEU A 170 3.09 -14.05 13.03
C LEU A 170 3.50 -13.97 14.51
N ARG A 171 2.65 -14.45 15.41
CA ARG A 171 2.94 -14.50 16.86
C ARG A 171 4.20 -15.31 17.16
N VAL A 172 4.39 -16.47 16.53
CA VAL A 172 5.61 -17.29 16.69
C VAL A 172 6.81 -16.54 16.15
N PHE A 173 6.65 -15.90 14.98
CA PHE A 173 7.71 -15.18 14.31
C PHE A 173 8.25 -13.99 15.11
N VAL A 174 7.38 -13.12 15.66
CA VAL A 174 7.82 -11.90 16.35
C VAL A 174 8.53 -12.17 17.68
N ARG A 175 8.32 -13.35 18.27
CA ARG A 175 9.07 -13.80 19.48
C ARG A 175 10.58 -13.90 19.25
N ARG A 176 11.02 -14.12 18.01
CA ARG A 176 12.45 -14.15 17.65
C ARG A 176 13.14 -12.82 17.93
N PHE A 177 12.38 -11.73 17.85
CA PHE A 177 12.84 -10.36 18.09
C PHE A 177 12.52 -9.88 19.51
N GLY A 178 12.06 -10.77 20.39
CA GLY A 178 11.71 -10.43 21.78
C GLY A 178 10.33 -9.79 21.95
N HIS A 179 9.52 -9.69 20.89
CA HIS A 179 8.16 -9.15 21.00
C HIS A 179 7.15 -10.20 21.40
N GLU A 180 6.35 -9.89 22.44
CA GLU A 180 5.24 -10.73 22.84
C GLU A 180 3.93 -10.26 22.20
N MET A 181 3.27 -11.16 21.50
CA MET A 181 1.94 -10.94 20.93
C MET A 181 0.94 -11.84 21.65
N PRO A 182 -0.15 -11.31 22.22
CA PRO A 182 -1.20 -12.12 22.86
C PRO A 182 -1.78 -13.16 21.89
N LYS A 183 -2.42 -14.19 22.41
CA LYS A 183 -3.07 -15.22 21.57
C LYS A 183 -4.18 -14.56 20.72
N PRO A 184 -4.18 -14.74 19.39
CA PRO A 184 -5.22 -14.22 18.54
C PRO A 184 -6.60 -14.82 18.87
N THR A 185 -7.58 -13.95 19.01
CA THR A 185 -9.00 -14.27 19.17
C THR A 185 -9.83 -13.37 18.26
N PRO A 186 -11.08 -13.73 17.94
CA PRO A 186 -11.93 -12.85 17.12
C PRO A 186 -12.11 -11.43 17.68
N GLY A 187 -12.00 -11.27 19.00
CA GLY A 187 -12.20 -9.98 19.69
C GLY A 187 -10.96 -9.09 19.78
N ASN A 188 -9.73 -9.64 19.59
CA ASN A 188 -8.50 -8.86 19.71
C ASN A 188 -7.69 -8.74 18.42
N ALA A 189 -8.10 -9.39 17.34
CA ALA A 189 -7.35 -9.40 16.08
C ALA A 189 -7.07 -8.01 15.54
N GLU A 190 -7.98 -7.05 15.78
CA GLU A 190 -7.83 -5.66 15.31
C GLU A 190 -6.73 -4.91 16.08
N SER A 191 -6.63 -5.10 17.39
CA SER A 191 -5.63 -4.43 18.20
C SER A 191 -4.24 -5.06 18.06
N LEU A 192 -4.17 -6.39 17.89
CA LEU A 192 -2.91 -7.13 17.89
C LEU A 192 -1.91 -6.63 16.83
N LEU A 193 -2.35 -6.42 15.60
CA LEU A 193 -1.48 -5.91 14.52
C LEU A 193 -1.05 -4.47 14.76
N ARG A 194 -1.98 -3.62 15.18
CA ARG A 194 -1.67 -2.22 15.51
C ARG A 194 -0.66 -2.13 16.64
N ASP A 195 -0.91 -2.86 17.75
CA ASP A 195 -0.07 -2.81 18.94
C ASP A 195 1.34 -3.34 18.62
N LEU A 196 1.43 -4.41 17.81
CA LEU A 196 2.69 -4.93 17.31
C LEU A 196 3.45 -3.93 16.45
N ILE A 197 2.80 -3.30 15.47
CA ILE A 197 3.42 -2.30 14.59
C ILE A 197 3.88 -1.09 15.40
N THR A 198 3.09 -0.68 16.41
CA THR A 198 3.48 0.41 17.29
C THR A 198 4.70 0.03 18.16
N ALA A 199 4.72 -1.19 18.69
CA ALA A 199 5.82 -1.68 19.53
C ALA A 199 7.15 -1.85 18.76
N THR A 200 7.07 -2.12 17.45
CA THR A 200 8.25 -2.30 16.59
C THR A 200 8.69 -1.03 15.86
N ALA A 201 7.96 0.08 16.02
CA ALA A 201 8.31 1.33 15.36
C ALA A 201 9.69 1.85 15.81
N GLY A 202 10.57 2.14 14.84
CA GLY A 202 11.94 2.63 15.07
C GLY A 202 12.95 1.52 15.46
N THR A 203 12.53 0.25 15.54
CA THR A 203 13.45 -0.87 15.78
C THR A 203 14.05 -1.39 14.46
N PRO A 204 15.20 -2.09 14.50
CA PRO A 204 15.80 -2.66 13.27
C PRO A 204 14.88 -3.64 12.53
N GLU A 205 14.02 -4.38 13.26
CA GLU A 205 13.08 -5.36 12.72
C GLU A 205 11.77 -4.76 12.21
N GLU A 206 11.52 -3.46 12.35
CA GLU A 206 10.27 -2.79 11.96
C GLU A 206 9.82 -3.17 10.54
N GLY A 207 10.70 -3.08 9.55
CA GLY A 207 10.40 -3.37 8.15
C GLY A 207 9.97 -4.82 7.94
N THR A 208 10.68 -5.75 8.58
CA THR A 208 10.41 -7.19 8.51
C THR A 208 9.09 -7.54 9.17
N VAL A 209 8.83 -7.00 10.37
CA VAL A 209 7.58 -7.23 11.11
C VAL A 209 6.40 -6.64 10.34
N LYS A 210 6.51 -5.43 9.78
CA LYS A 210 5.48 -4.82 8.92
C LYS A 210 5.17 -5.70 7.70
N THR A 211 6.20 -6.21 7.02
CA THR A 211 6.03 -7.09 5.86
C THR A 211 5.27 -8.37 6.24
N MET A 212 5.63 -8.99 7.36
CA MET A 212 4.93 -10.18 7.85
C MET A 212 3.50 -9.87 8.29
N ALA A 213 3.26 -8.74 8.94
CA ALA A 213 1.92 -8.29 9.31
C ALA A 213 1.03 -8.11 8.07
N ILE A 214 1.53 -7.47 7.01
CA ILE A 214 0.81 -7.33 5.73
C ILE A 214 0.45 -8.69 5.13
N ARG A 215 1.35 -9.68 5.18
CA ARG A 215 1.10 -11.05 4.67
C ARG A 215 0.00 -11.80 5.42
N THR A 216 -0.32 -11.41 6.65
CA THR A 216 -1.44 -11.99 7.41
C THR A 216 -2.80 -11.44 6.98
N MET A 217 -2.82 -10.29 6.34
CA MET A 217 -4.05 -9.58 5.99
C MET A 217 -4.71 -10.18 4.75
N ALA A 218 -6.03 -10.12 4.71
CA ALA A 218 -6.80 -10.40 3.51
C ALA A 218 -6.46 -9.36 2.43
N LYS A 219 -6.79 -9.66 1.17
CA LYS A 219 -6.73 -8.64 0.11
C LYS A 219 -8.04 -7.87 0.07
N ALA A 220 -7.95 -6.55 -0.05
CA ALA A 220 -9.13 -5.74 -0.28
C ALA A 220 -9.75 -6.05 -1.66
N GLU A 221 -11.08 -5.97 -1.77
CA GLU A 221 -11.81 -6.23 -3.00
C GLU A 221 -13.01 -5.29 -3.15
N TYR A 222 -13.61 -5.25 -4.34
CA TYR A 222 -14.88 -4.56 -4.56
C TYR A 222 -16.03 -5.53 -4.34
N ASN A 223 -17.05 -5.06 -3.61
CA ASN A 223 -18.23 -5.86 -3.30
C ASN A 223 -19.48 -4.96 -3.17
N THR A 224 -20.66 -5.52 -3.35
CA THR A 224 -21.93 -4.88 -3.04
C THR A 224 -22.35 -5.12 -1.59
N GLU A 225 -21.84 -6.17 -0.96
CA GLU A 225 -21.97 -6.43 0.47
C GLU A 225 -20.92 -5.65 1.26
N ASN A 226 -21.38 -4.91 2.27
CA ASN A 226 -20.50 -4.12 3.12
C ASN A 226 -20.06 -4.91 4.36
N ILE A 227 -18.79 -5.28 4.40
CA ILE A 227 -18.13 -5.86 5.59
C ILE A 227 -17.16 -4.89 6.26
N GLY A 228 -17.12 -3.62 5.80
CA GLY A 228 -16.16 -2.61 6.23
C GLY A 228 -14.77 -2.78 5.59
N HIS A 229 -13.85 -1.92 6.00
CA HIS A 229 -12.45 -1.95 5.55
C HIS A 229 -11.53 -2.03 6.76
N TYR A 230 -11.11 -3.25 7.13
CA TYR A 230 -10.31 -3.53 8.32
C TYR A 230 -9.06 -2.65 8.43
N GLY A 231 -8.17 -2.67 7.43
CA GLY A 231 -6.89 -1.95 7.50
C GLY A 231 -7.01 -0.43 7.63
N LEU A 232 -8.13 0.16 7.17
CA LEU A 232 -8.41 1.59 7.31
C LEU A 232 -9.29 1.93 8.53
N ALA A 233 -9.84 0.94 9.22
CA ALA A 233 -10.81 1.08 10.30
C ALA A 233 -12.05 1.91 9.91
N PHE A 234 -12.56 1.70 8.67
CA PHE A 234 -13.75 2.35 8.19
C PHE A 234 -14.92 1.36 8.08
N PRO A 235 -16.08 1.64 8.73
CA PRO A 235 -17.26 0.79 8.60
C PRO A 235 -17.93 0.90 7.22
N TYR A 236 -17.72 2.00 6.50
CA TYR A 236 -18.19 2.24 5.13
C TYR A 236 -17.05 2.85 4.33
N TYR A 237 -16.68 2.22 3.23
CA TYR A 237 -15.63 2.72 2.37
C TYR A 237 -15.88 2.35 0.92
N THR A 238 -15.60 3.26 0.01
CA THR A 238 -15.65 3.06 -1.43
C THR A 238 -14.50 3.78 -2.12
N HIS A 239 -14.38 3.61 -3.42
CA HIS A 239 -13.49 4.41 -4.25
C HIS A 239 -14.30 5.36 -5.12
N PHE A 240 -14.08 6.66 -4.96
CA PHE A 240 -14.77 7.73 -5.68
C PHE A 240 -13.80 8.68 -6.39
N THR A 241 -12.60 8.86 -5.87
CA THR A 241 -11.69 9.97 -6.18
C THR A 241 -10.82 9.77 -7.42
N SER A 242 -10.89 8.62 -8.12
CA SER A 242 -10.00 8.32 -9.25
C SER A 242 -10.69 7.65 -10.45
N PRO A 243 -11.77 8.25 -11.03
CA PRO A 243 -12.56 7.62 -12.10
C PRO A 243 -11.81 7.47 -13.43
N ILE A 244 -10.74 8.23 -13.66
CA ILE A 244 -9.92 8.14 -14.88
C ILE A 244 -9.17 6.80 -14.97
N ARG A 245 -8.75 6.24 -13.82
CA ARG A 245 -7.90 5.05 -13.75
C ARG A 245 -8.55 3.85 -13.03
N ARG A 246 -9.72 4.02 -12.44
CA ARG A 246 -10.44 2.94 -11.75
C ARG A 246 -11.90 2.90 -12.20
N TYR A 247 -12.30 1.82 -12.83
CA TYR A 247 -13.68 1.63 -13.26
C TYR A 247 -14.70 1.59 -12.10
N PRO A 248 -14.40 1.01 -10.92
CA PRO A 248 -15.30 1.09 -9.77
C PRO A 248 -15.67 2.52 -9.36
N ASP A 249 -14.75 3.48 -9.47
CA ASP A 249 -15.06 4.89 -9.21
C ASP A 249 -16.13 5.41 -10.20
N VAL A 250 -16.07 5.01 -11.48
CA VAL A 250 -17.11 5.34 -12.46
C VAL A 250 -18.45 4.72 -12.08
N MET A 251 -18.48 3.49 -11.57
CA MET A 251 -19.70 2.86 -11.07
C MET A 251 -20.28 3.65 -9.90
N VAL A 252 -19.42 4.08 -8.96
CA VAL A 252 -19.78 4.90 -7.81
C VAL A 252 -20.33 6.27 -8.25
N HIS A 253 -19.70 6.95 -9.21
CA HIS A 253 -20.20 8.21 -9.78
C HIS A 253 -21.61 8.04 -10.39
N ARG A 254 -21.86 6.95 -11.11
CA ARG A 254 -23.16 6.65 -11.71
C ARG A 254 -24.24 6.37 -10.65
N LEU A 255 -23.89 5.62 -9.60
CA LEU A 255 -24.78 5.39 -8.46
C LEU A 255 -25.08 6.67 -7.69
N LEU A 256 -24.07 7.49 -7.46
CA LEU A 256 -24.20 8.78 -6.79
C LEU A 256 -25.17 9.70 -7.55
N GLN A 257 -24.97 9.84 -8.88
CA GLN A 257 -25.89 10.61 -9.71
C GLN A 257 -27.32 10.05 -9.67
N ARG A 258 -27.47 8.73 -9.79
CA ARG A 258 -28.78 8.06 -9.71
C ARG A 258 -29.54 8.42 -8.43
N TYR A 259 -28.84 8.43 -7.30
CA TYR A 259 -29.45 8.69 -5.99
C TYR A 259 -29.66 10.17 -5.71
N LEU A 260 -28.84 11.05 -6.28
CA LEU A 260 -29.07 12.50 -6.28
C LEU A 260 -30.29 12.85 -7.12
N ASP A 261 -30.54 12.17 -8.23
CA ASP A 261 -31.76 12.29 -9.08
C ASP A 261 -33.02 11.72 -8.39
N GLY A 262 -32.94 11.24 -7.15
CA GLY A 262 -34.08 10.68 -6.41
C GLY A 262 -34.53 9.29 -6.89
N LYS A 263 -33.78 8.61 -7.76
CA LYS A 263 -34.13 7.28 -8.27
C LYS A 263 -33.97 6.21 -7.19
N GLY A 264 -34.76 5.15 -7.28
CA GLY A 264 -34.71 4.00 -6.36
C GLY A 264 -33.39 3.25 -6.38
N SER A 265 -33.24 2.31 -5.44
CA SER A 265 -32.03 1.46 -5.33
C SER A 265 -31.70 0.80 -6.67
N ALA A 266 -30.41 0.69 -6.95
CA ALA A 266 -29.94 0.00 -8.15
C ALA A 266 -30.07 -1.54 -7.98
N ASP A 267 -30.15 -2.25 -9.10
CA ASP A 267 -30.09 -3.72 -9.10
C ASP A 267 -28.67 -4.19 -8.72
N GLU A 268 -28.62 -5.06 -7.74
CA GLU A 268 -27.37 -5.57 -7.18
C GLU A 268 -26.68 -6.59 -8.09
N GLY A 269 -27.45 -7.45 -8.75
CA GLY A 269 -26.90 -8.56 -9.53
C GLY A 269 -25.86 -8.15 -10.58
N PRO A 270 -26.17 -7.20 -11.49
CA PRO A 270 -25.19 -6.71 -12.46
C PRO A 270 -23.99 -5.99 -11.83
N LEU A 271 -24.16 -5.37 -10.66
CA LEU A 271 -23.07 -4.68 -9.95
C LEU A 271 -22.10 -5.67 -9.32
N GLY A 272 -22.60 -6.77 -8.71
CA GLY A 272 -21.76 -7.81 -8.11
C GLY A 272 -20.79 -8.42 -9.12
N GLY A 273 -21.26 -8.77 -10.32
CA GLY A 273 -20.41 -9.27 -11.40
C GLY A 273 -19.31 -8.27 -11.82
N LYS A 274 -19.64 -6.98 -11.90
CA LYS A 274 -18.65 -5.91 -12.21
C LYS A 274 -17.64 -5.71 -11.08
N CYS A 275 -18.05 -5.81 -9.81
CA CYS A 275 -17.16 -5.75 -8.66
C CYS A 275 -16.14 -6.90 -8.69
N HIS A 276 -16.61 -8.13 -8.91
CA HIS A 276 -15.74 -9.30 -9.03
C HIS A 276 -14.74 -9.16 -10.18
N HIS A 277 -15.23 -8.77 -11.36
CA HIS A 277 -14.36 -8.53 -12.52
C HIS A 277 -13.31 -7.45 -12.23
N SER A 278 -13.70 -6.32 -11.63
CA SER A 278 -12.78 -5.23 -11.29
C SER A 278 -11.71 -5.68 -10.30
N SER A 279 -12.06 -6.46 -9.29
CA SER A 279 -11.12 -7.03 -8.32
C SER A 279 -10.13 -8.00 -8.96
N THR A 280 -10.60 -8.81 -9.93
CA THR A 280 -9.75 -9.72 -10.69
C THR A 280 -8.76 -8.97 -11.58
N MET A 281 -9.22 -7.92 -12.27
CA MET A 281 -8.36 -7.09 -13.12
C MET A 281 -7.35 -6.28 -12.31
N GLU A 282 -7.71 -5.80 -11.12
CA GLU A 282 -6.79 -5.14 -10.20
C GLU A 282 -5.66 -6.09 -9.75
N LYS A 283 -5.98 -7.33 -9.38
CA LYS A 283 -4.97 -8.35 -9.07
C LYS A 283 -4.00 -8.57 -10.23
N ARG A 284 -4.55 -8.70 -11.45
CA ARG A 284 -3.74 -8.88 -12.67
C ARG A 284 -2.85 -7.65 -12.95
N ALA A 285 -3.39 -6.44 -12.77
CA ALA A 285 -2.62 -5.21 -12.94
C ALA A 285 -1.46 -5.12 -11.94
N ALA A 286 -1.71 -5.43 -10.66
CA ALA A 286 -0.67 -5.45 -9.64
C ALA A 286 0.40 -6.55 -9.88
N GLU A 287 0.02 -7.68 -10.46
CA GLU A 287 0.98 -8.73 -10.87
C GLU A 287 1.85 -8.27 -12.05
N ALA A 288 1.23 -7.59 -13.03
CA ALA A 288 1.97 -7.03 -14.17
C ALA A 288 2.94 -5.92 -13.73
N GLU A 289 2.53 -5.05 -12.81
CA GLU A 289 3.40 -4.02 -12.23
C GLU A 289 4.60 -4.63 -11.51
N ARG A 290 4.37 -5.60 -10.62
CA ARG A 290 5.45 -6.33 -9.93
C ARG A 290 6.39 -7.01 -10.91
N ALA A 291 5.85 -7.63 -11.96
CA ALA A 291 6.65 -8.28 -12.99
C ALA A 291 7.51 -7.27 -13.77
N SER A 292 6.98 -6.06 -14.04
CA SER A 292 7.71 -4.97 -14.69
C SER A 292 8.84 -4.42 -13.79
N ILE A 293 8.55 -4.21 -12.50
CA ILE A 293 9.58 -3.80 -11.53
C ILE A 293 10.67 -4.86 -11.42
N LYS A 294 10.30 -6.13 -11.30
CA LYS A 294 11.25 -7.25 -11.23
C LYS A 294 12.13 -7.34 -12.47
N TYR A 295 11.56 -7.13 -13.66
CA TYR A 295 12.34 -7.05 -14.90
C TYR A 295 13.40 -5.97 -14.83
N LYS A 296 13.03 -4.75 -14.36
CA LYS A 296 13.97 -3.64 -14.22
C LYS A 296 15.03 -3.87 -13.12
N GLN A 297 14.69 -4.59 -12.06
CA GLN A 297 15.65 -5.01 -11.04
C GLN A 297 16.72 -5.95 -11.64
N VAL A 298 16.28 -6.95 -12.43
CA VAL A 298 17.19 -7.89 -13.07
C VAL A 298 18.05 -7.19 -14.13
N GLU A 299 17.47 -6.30 -14.93
CA GLU A 299 18.21 -5.49 -15.91
C GLU A 299 19.26 -4.59 -15.23
N PHE A 300 18.93 -3.98 -14.09
CA PHE A 300 19.84 -3.13 -13.32
C PHE A 300 21.04 -3.91 -12.77
N LEU A 301 20.82 -5.10 -12.21
CA LEU A 301 21.87 -5.93 -11.64
C LEU A 301 22.60 -6.78 -12.67
N SER A 302 22.09 -6.93 -13.89
CA SER A 302 22.77 -7.69 -14.95
C SER A 302 24.13 -7.11 -15.35
N THR A 303 24.32 -5.81 -15.15
CA THR A 303 25.61 -5.11 -15.39
C THR A 303 26.52 -5.09 -14.17
N ARG A 304 26.11 -5.71 -13.06
CA ARG A 304 26.77 -5.69 -11.75
C ARG A 304 27.08 -7.10 -11.22
N ILE A 305 27.21 -8.07 -12.13
CA ILE A 305 27.59 -9.44 -11.78
C ILE A 305 28.99 -9.42 -11.17
N GLY A 306 29.17 -10.10 -10.04
CA GLY A 306 30.39 -10.11 -9.26
C GLY A 306 30.47 -9.06 -8.16
N GLU A 307 29.60 -8.03 -8.19
CA GLU A 307 29.55 -7.02 -7.11
C GLU A 307 28.92 -7.62 -5.85
N THR A 308 29.35 -7.07 -4.70
CA THR A 308 28.92 -7.48 -3.36
C THR A 308 27.99 -6.43 -2.78
N PHE A 309 26.91 -6.88 -2.13
CA PHE A 309 25.91 -6.03 -1.49
C PHE A 309 25.52 -6.58 -0.12
N LYS A 310 25.10 -5.67 0.76
CA LYS A 310 24.40 -6.02 2.00
C LYS A 310 22.91 -6.05 1.75
N GLY A 311 22.21 -6.91 2.48
CA GLY A 311 20.77 -7.01 2.38
C GLY A 311 20.18 -7.74 3.57
N LEU A 312 18.86 -7.88 3.54
CA LEU A 312 18.06 -8.58 4.53
C LEU A 312 17.36 -9.79 3.91
N VAL A 313 17.32 -10.87 4.64
CA VAL A 313 16.51 -12.03 4.25
C VAL A 313 15.03 -11.65 4.35
N ASN A 314 14.33 -11.60 3.22
CA ASN A 314 12.91 -11.27 3.13
C ASN A 314 11.99 -12.46 2.82
N GLY A 315 12.58 -13.65 2.62
CA GLY A 315 11.86 -14.90 2.41
C GLY A 315 12.76 -16.11 2.64
N VAL A 316 12.17 -17.18 3.18
CA VAL A 316 12.89 -18.45 3.44
C VAL A 316 12.02 -19.59 2.94
N ILE A 317 12.60 -20.46 2.15
CA ILE A 317 11.98 -21.70 1.64
C ILE A 317 12.99 -22.84 1.75
N GLY A 318 12.55 -24.09 1.76
CA GLY A 318 13.45 -25.24 1.94
C GLY A 318 14.61 -25.34 0.92
N ARG A 319 14.54 -24.59 -0.21
CA ARG A 319 15.57 -24.54 -1.25
C ARG A 319 16.54 -23.36 -1.13
N GLY A 320 16.31 -22.42 -0.21
CA GLY A 320 17.17 -21.25 -0.05
C GLY A 320 16.45 -20.01 0.51
N LEU A 321 17.12 -18.87 0.34
CA LEU A 321 16.72 -17.59 0.88
C LEU A 321 16.38 -16.59 -0.26
N PHE A 322 15.36 -15.78 -0.06
CA PHE A 322 15.19 -14.55 -0.80
C PHE A 322 15.83 -13.41 -0.01
N VAL A 323 16.59 -12.58 -0.69
CA VAL A 323 17.34 -11.46 -0.09
C VAL A 323 16.98 -10.18 -0.81
N GLU A 324 16.57 -9.17 -0.06
CA GLU A 324 16.37 -7.80 -0.54
C GLU A 324 17.60 -6.96 -0.19
N LEU A 325 18.18 -6.30 -1.18
CA LEU A 325 19.38 -5.47 -1.01
C LEU A 325 19.05 -4.13 -0.35
N ASP A 326 19.90 -3.67 0.56
CA ASP A 326 19.67 -2.46 1.35
C ASP A 326 19.64 -1.19 0.49
N ASP A 327 20.59 -1.06 -0.44
CA ASP A 327 20.82 0.18 -1.20
C ASP A 327 19.78 0.40 -2.31
N ASN A 328 19.30 -0.68 -2.92
CA ASN A 328 18.52 -0.59 -4.15
C ASN A 328 17.23 -1.41 -4.14
N LYS A 329 16.94 -2.10 -3.02
CA LYS A 329 15.73 -2.92 -2.83
C LYS A 329 15.51 -3.98 -3.91
N CYS A 330 16.54 -4.34 -4.67
CA CYS A 330 16.47 -5.46 -5.59
C CYS A 330 16.42 -6.76 -4.81
N GLU A 331 15.58 -7.68 -5.23
CA GLU A 331 15.42 -8.97 -4.60
C GLU A 331 16.06 -10.08 -5.46
N GLY A 332 16.81 -10.99 -4.85
CA GLY A 332 17.36 -12.15 -5.50
C GLY A 332 17.25 -13.40 -4.64
N PHE A 333 17.60 -14.53 -5.20
CA PHE A 333 17.55 -15.84 -4.55
C PHE A 333 18.96 -16.34 -4.26
N VAL A 334 19.19 -16.79 -3.04
CA VAL A 334 20.40 -17.49 -2.60
C VAL A 334 20.05 -18.96 -2.50
N PRO A 335 20.47 -19.83 -3.44
CA PRO A 335 20.19 -21.25 -3.36
C PRO A 335 20.91 -21.89 -2.17
N LYS A 336 20.31 -22.90 -1.55
CA LYS A 336 20.88 -23.60 -0.38
C LYS A 336 22.26 -24.20 -0.69
N GLU A 337 22.49 -24.57 -1.93
CA GLU A 337 23.74 -25.13 -2.43
C GLU A 337 24.91 -24.15 -2.40
N SER A 338 24.60 -22.82 -2.38
CA SER A 338 25.60 -21.75 -2.28
C SER A 338 25.81 -21.23 -0.85
N PHE A 339 25.22 -21.87 0.14
CA PHE A 339 25.43 -21.47 1.53
C PHE A 339 26.86 -21.77 1.96
N PRO A 340 27.44 -20.96 2.89
CA PRO A 340 28.76 -21.23 3.47
C PRO A 340 28.88 -22.64 3.99
N TRP A 341 30.14 -23.12 4.11
CA TRP A 341 30.46 -24.48 4.50
C TRP A 341 29.81 -24.90 5.82
N ASP A 342 28.70 -25.66 5.75
CA ASP A 342 28.02 -26.35 6.86
C ASP A 342 27.03 -27.37 6.30
N GLN A 343 26.41 -28.14 7.18
CA GLN A 343 25.20 -28.91 6.86
C GLN A 343 23.99 -28.13 7.36
N TRP A 344 23.24 -27.60 6.41
CA TRP A 344 22.10 -26.74 6.71
C TRP A 344 20.79 -27.53 6.77
N ALA A 345 20.10 -27.46 7.93
CA ALA A 345 18.74 -27.98 8.12
C ALA A 345 17.72 -26.84 7.99
N PHE A 346 16.62 -27.07 7.30
CA PHE A 346 15.50 -26.13 7.23
C PHE A 346 14.50 -26.46 8.34
N ASP A 347 14.21 -25.50 9.20
CA ASP A 347 13.16 -25.56 10.22
C ASP A 347 11.91 -24.85 9.65
N GLU A 348 10.91 -25.65 9.24
CA GLU A 348 9.67 -25.16 8.63
C GLU A 348 8.80 -24.38 9.64
N ASP A 349 8.79 -24.79 10.90
CA ASP A 349 8.00 -24.14 11.94
C ASP A 349 8.54 -22.74 12.30
N ARG A 350 9.86 -22.62 12.32
CA ARG A 350 10.55 -21.35 12.63
C ARG A 350 10.89 -20.53 11.40
N VAL A 351 10.75 -21.09 10.20
CA VAL A 351 11.06 -20.44 8.91
C VAL A 351 12.51 -19.92 8.87
N LEU A 352 13.46 -20.81 9.20
CA LEU A 352 14.90 -20.50 9.21
C LEU A 352 15.74 -21.73 8.80
N PHE A 353 17.00 -21.46 8.44
CA PHE A 353 18.02 -22.51 8.33
C PHE A 353 18.92 -22.51 9.56
N GLU A 354 19.30 -23.70 10.01
CA GLU A 354 20.26 -23.92 11.10
C GLU A 354 21.44 -24.77 10.60
N GLY A 355 22.65 -24.25 10.75
CA GLY A 355 23.89 -24.97 10.50
C GLY A 355 24.11 -26.02 11.56
N LEU A 356 24.13 -27.29 11.20
CA LEU A 356 24.19 -28.41 12.15
C LEU A 356 25.53 -28.52 12.88
N ARG A 357 26.62 -27.94 12.31
CA ARG A 357 27.94 -27.95 12.91
C ARG A 357 28.26 -26.65 13.64
N SER A 358 27.96 -25.51 12.99
CA SER A 358 28.23 -24.18 13.57
C SER A 358 27.17 -23.72 14.57
N GLY A 359 25.94 -24.25 14.50
CA GLY A 359 24.81 -23.72 15.25
C GLY A 359 24.32 -22.37 14.74
N THR A 360 24.86 -21.86 13.64
CA THR A 360 24.49 -20.60 13.02
C THR A 360 23.03 -20.68 12.54
N LYS A 361 22.26 -19.63 12.80
CA LYS A 361 20.87 -19.55 12.37
C LYS A 361 20.71 -18.37 11.42
N ILE A 362 20.00 -18.61 10.30
CA ILE A 362 19.65 -17.57 9.36
C ILE A 362 18.18 -17.72 8.94
N GLY A 363 17.43 -16.66 9.02
CA GLY A 363 16.03 -16.64 8.68
C GLY A 363 15.55 -15.25 8.36
N LEU A 364 14.25 -15.09 8.28
CA LEU A 364 13.61 -13.84 7.88
C LEU A 364 14.06 -12.67 8.78
N GLY A 365 14.48 -11.56 8.17
CA GLY A 365 14.95 -10.35 8.86
C GLY A 365 16.43 -10.34 9.21
N ASP A 366 17.13 -11.44 9.05
CA ASP A 366 18.56 -11.48 9.35
C ASP A 366 19.38 -10.77 8.27
N PRO A 367 20.41 -9.99 8.65
CA PRO A 367 21.31 -9.36 7.70
C PRO A 367 22.20 -10.40 7.02
N ILE A 368 22.54 -10.16 5.77
CA ILE A 368 23.34 -11.05 4.95
C ILE A 368 24.18 -10.25 3.95
N THR A 369 25.41 -10.68 3.75
CA THR A 369 26.27 -10.15 2.67
C THR A 369 26.22 -11.12 1.49
N ILE A 370 25.92 -10.61 0.30
CA ILE A 370 25.78 -11.42 -0.90
C ILE A 370 26.65 -10.91 -2.04
N ARG A 371 26.96 -11.81 -2.99
CA ARG A 371 27.50 -11.50 -4.32
C ARG A 371 26.47 -11.81 -5.38
N VAL A 372 26.35 -10.94 -6.39
CA VAL A 372 25.51 -11.20 -7.55
C VAL A 372 26.20 -12.21 -8.47
N VAL A 373 25.60 -13.38 -8.65
CA VAL A 373 26.17 -14.48 -9.46
C VAL A 373 25.59 -14.49 -10.86
N ALA A 374 24.27 -14.37 -10.99
CA ALA A 374 23.59 -14.42 -12.28
C ALA A 374 22.36 -13.53 -12.32
N ALA A 375 22.04 -13.06 -13.54
CA ALA A 375 20.86 -12.29 -13.84
C ALA A 375 20.20 -12.82 -15.11
N ASP A 376 19.06 -13.49 -14.99
CA ASP A 376 18.29 -14.05 -16.11
C ASP A 376 17.07 -13.15 -16.41
N LEU A 377 17.18 -12.32 -17.45
CA LEU A 377 16.13 -11.41 -17.88
C LEU A 377 14.88 -12.15 -18.36
N ALA A 378 15.02 -13.30 -19.02
CA ALA A 378 13.89 -14.05 -19.55
C ALA A 378 13.04 -14.65 -18.43
N LYS A 379 13.69 -15.18 -17.40
CA LYS A 379 13.04 -15.72 -16.20
C LYS A 379 12.73 -14.64 -15.16
N ARG A 380 13.28 -13.43 -15.31
CA ARG A 380 13.21 -12.35 -14.32
C ARG A 380 13.74 -12.77 -12.96
N GLN A 381 14.90 -13.46 -12.95
CA GLN A 381 15.51 -14.01 -11.76
C GLN A 381 16.92 -13.44 -11.56
N LEU A 382 17.23 -13.17 -10.30
CA LEU A 382 18.57 -12.84 -9.81
C LEU A 382 19.01 -13.97 -8.90
N GLU A 383 20.23 -14.45 -9.12
CA GLU A 383 20.86 -15.43 -8.27
C GLU A 383 22.02 -14.78 -7.52
N PHE A 384 22.03 -15.00 -6.22
CA PHE A 384 23.01 -14.50 -5.29
C PHE A 384 23.75 -15.64 -4.63
N GLU A 385 24.97 -15.38 -4.20
CA GLU A 385 25.79 -16.24 -3.36
C GLU A 385 25.92 -15.58 -1.99
N TRP A 386 25.76 -16.35 -0.94
CA TRP A 386 26.00 -15.87 0.42
C TRP A 386 27.51 -15.84 0.69
N LEU A 387 28.05 -14.69 1.10
CA LEU A 387 29.43 -14.53 1.51
C LEU A 387 29.54 -14.58 3.04
N GLU A 388 30.49 -15.37 3.57
CA GLU A 388 30.83 -15.30 4.99
C GLU A 388 31.41 -13.92 5.33
N ASP A 389 30.94 -13.29 6.40
CA ASP A 389 31.59 -12.10 6.91
C ASP A 389 32.97 -12.48 7.48
N ASP A 390 34.03 -11.78 7.11
CA ASP A 390 35.42 -12.01 7.52
C ASP A 390 35.68 -11.92 9.06
N LYS A 391 34.63 -11.96 9.89
CA LYS A 391 34.67 -11.75 11.34
C LYS A 391 34.61 -13.01 12.20
N GLN A 392 34.74 -14.23 11.62
CA GLN A 392 34.82 -15.47 12.42
C GLN A 392 36.13 -16.24 12.23
N ALA A 393 37.22 -15.52 11.95
CA ALA A 393 38.56 -16.11 12.02
C ALA A 393 39.33 -15.44 13.19
N VAL A 394 38.95 -15.76 14.43
CA VAL A 394 39.84 -15.65 15.61
C VAL A 394 39.47 -16.79 16.58
#